data_9e8fc6a7ded09357fcc4cd290ab4eb42
#
_entry.id   9e8fc6a7ded09357fcc4cd290ab4eb42
#
_cell.length_a   1.000
_cell.length_b   1.000
_cell.length_c   1.000
_cell.angle_alpha   90.00
_cell.angle_beta   90.00
_cell.angle_gamma   90.00
#
_symmetry.space_group_name_H-M   'P 1'
#
loop_
_entity.id
_entity.type
_entity.pdbx_description
1 polymer ?
#
loop_
_entity_poly.entity_id
_entity_poly.type
_entity_poly.pdbx_seq_one_letter_code
_entity_poly.pdbx_strand_id
1 'polypeptide(L)'
;MSQHKPVLIIGGSGFVGAYAARTLRKLHPAVPIAIGGRNLEKAEAIASEIGNAEAVVIDLTRRDLGLSAGKAFSAIAMFVYDNTLNALHYAQDNAVPYLSLSTGIHEIGPEVAIYAHKASAPFLMGSSWLGGAASLAIVHFARHFETVESIEIAALLDEHDMGGPAAEADFNRLTMVPNTMALADGKWHWTATGEQGRTVTSIDGRQVPGMTYSPFDVFSLPVTTGARTVRFDFALGETTSRHRGEPFSTEITIAISGRRRDGTSGRSRYEFVHPEGQAPVTALSVALAVERLLGLDGKAPAAPGLYFAESLIEADHAVERFKAFGARIAQAS
;
A
#
# COMPACT_ATOMS: atom_id res chain seq x y z
N MET A 1 8.76 28.24 -17.86
CA MET A 1 8.38 26.89 -17.50
C MET A 1 8.60 26.76 -16.00
N SER A 2 7.54 26.60 -15.21
CA SER A 2 7.68 26.33 -13.77
C SER A 2 8.38 24.98 -13.65
N GLN A 3 9.62 24.97 -13.15
CA GLN A 3 10.30 23.72 -12.84
C GLN A 3 9.53 23.06 -11.69
N HIS A 4 8.76 22.02 -12.00
CA HIS A 4 8.16 21.20 -10.96
C HIS A 4 9.28 20.58 -10.12
N LYS A 5 9.18 20.69 -8.79
CA LYS A 5 10.09 19.99 -7.89
C LYS A 5 9.94 18.49 -8.10
N PRO A 6 11.01 17.69 -8.02
CA PRO A 6 10.90 16.24 -8.20
C PRO A 6 10.12 15.56 -7.08
N VAL A 7 9.48 14.43 -7.40
CA VAL A 7 8.97 13.48 -6.44
C VAL A 7 10.16 12.63 -5.95
N LEU A 8 10.44 12.65 -4.66
CA LEU A 8 11.49 11.84 -4.06
C LEU A 8 10.94 10.44 -3.73
N ILE A 9 11.56 9.41 -4.29
CA ILE A 9 11.27 8.01 -3.99
C ILE A 9 12.42 7.44 -3.17
N ILE A 10 12.27 7.38 -1.85
CA ILE A 10 13.28 6.80 -0.94
C ILE A 10 13.16 5.27 -0.97
N GLY A 11 14.26 4.60 -1.32
CA GLY A 11 14.25 3.20 -1.69
C GLY A 11 13.94 2.97 -3.17
N GLY A 12 13.98 4.03 -3.98
CA GLY A 12 13.63 4.03 -5.41
C GLY A 12 14.52 3.15 -6.30
N SER A 13 15.67 2.72 -5.83
CA SER A 13 16.53 1.72 -6.50
C SER A 13 16.28 0.28 -6.02
N GLY A 14 15.39 0.08 -5.05
CA GLY A 14 14.92 -1.25 -4.62
C GLY A 14 13.90 -1.83 -5.59
N PHE A 15 13.54 -3.12 -5.40
CA PHE A 15 12.65 -3.83 -6.30
C PHE A 15 11.32 -3.10 -6.52
N VAL A 16 10.53 -2.89 -5.47
CA VAL A 16 9.21 -2.23 -5.57
C VAL A 16 9.35 -0.74 -5.90
N GLY A 17 10.35 -0.05 -5.32
CA GLY A 17 10.59 1.37 -5.57
C GLY A 17 10.93 1.68 -7.03
N ALA A 18 11.69 0.80 -7.69
CA ALA A 18 11.99 0.93 -9.11
C ALA A 18 10.73 0.73 -9.98
N TYR A 19 9.87 -0.24 -9.64
CA TYR A 19 8.56 -0.37 -10.27
C TYR A 19 7.72 0.91 -10.11
N ALA A 20 7.71 1.49 -8.91
CA ALA A 20 6.98 2.74 -8.65
C ALA A 20 7.52 3.92 -9.47
N ALA A 21 8.84 4.06 -9.57
CA ALA A 21 9.46 5.09 -10.40
C ALA A 21 9.08 4.96 -11.89
N ARG A 22 9.14 3.73 -12.44
CA ARG A 22 8.73 3.44 -13.82
C ARG A 22 7.24 3.69 -14.05
N THR A 23 6.39 3.29 -13.10
CA THR A 23 4.93 3.48 -13.17
C THR A 23 4.58 4.97 -13.12
N LEU A 24 5.17 5.73 -12.20
CA LEU A 24 4.97 7.16 -12.12
C LEU A 24 5.44 7.88 -13.40
N ARG A 25 6.59 7.48 -13.96
CA ARG A 25 7.09 7.98 -15.25
C ARG A 25 6.12 7.69 -16.38
N LYS A 26 5.57 6.49 -16.46
CA LYS A 26 4.59 6.08 -17.48
C LYS A 26 3.30 6.90 -17.40
N LEU A 27 2.81 7.17 -16.19
CA LEU A 27 1.57 7.92 -15.96
C LEU A 27 1.76 9.42 -16.13
N HIS A 28 2.89 9.95 -15.66
CA HIS A 28 3.19 11.38 -15.61
C HIS A 28 4.58 11.68 -16.18
N PRO A 29 4.75 11.64 -17.52
CA PRO A 29 6.07 11.81 -18.16
C PRO A 29 6.75 13.16 -17.85
N ALA A 30 5.98 14.20 -17.58
CA ALA A 30 6.49 15.54 -17.30
C ALA A 30 6.95 15.73 -15.84
N VAL A 31 6.55 14.88 -14.89
CA VAL A 31 6.91 14.99 -13.48
C VAL A 31 8.36 14.57 -13.28
N PRO A 32 9.25 15.45 -12.77
CA PRO A 32 10.62 15.04 -12.44
C PRO A 32 10.61 14.10 -11.23
N ILE A 33 11.53 13.14 -11.22
CA ILE A 33 11.65 12.13 -10.16
C ILE A 33 13.05 12.17 -9.58
N ALA A 34 13.17 12.04 -8.25
CA ALA A 34 14.44 11.84 -7.56
C ALA A 34 14.47 10.41 -6.98
N ILE A 35 15.43 9.61 -7.42
CA ILE A 35 15.66 8.26 -6.93
C ILE A 35 16.55 8.34 -5.70
N GLY A 36 15.93 8.20 -4.53
CA GLY A 36 16.60 8.31 -3.24
C GLY A 36 17.07 6.96 -2.70
N GLY A 37 18.29 6.90 -2.18
CA GLY A 37 18.83 5.71 -1.53
C GLY A 37 20.24 5.87 -1.02
N ARG A 38 20.75 4.85 -0.34
CA ARG A 38 22.13 4.84 0.19
C ARG A 38 23.19 4.56 -0.87
N ASN A 39 22.83 3.87 -1.95
CA ASN A 39 23.73 3.51 -3.04
C ASN A 39 23.45 4.39 -4.24
N LEU A 40 24.37 5.34 -4.49
CA LEU A 40 24.23 6.32 -5.59
C LEU A 40 24.24 5.63 -6.96
N GLU A 41 25.13 4.68 -7.20
CA GLU A 41 25.26 3.98 -8.49
C GLU A 41 23.96 3.28 -8.88
N LYS A 42 23.33 2.56 -7.95
CA LYS A 42 22.02 1.93 -8.20
C LYS A 42 20.92 2.95 -8.47
N ALA A 43 20.94 4.09 -7.77
CA ALA A 43 19.98 5.15 -7.99
C ALA A 43 20.18 5.82 -9.36
N GLU A 44 21.43 6.06 -9.78
CA GLU A 44 21.79 6.59 -11.09
C GLU A 44 21.35 5.67 -12.24
N ALA A 45 21.50 4.34 -12.07
CA ALA A 45 21.04 3.37 -13.06
C ALA A 45 19.53 3.50 -13.33
N ILE A 46 18.70 3.56 -12.27
CA ILE A 46 17.26 3.72 -12.42
C ILE A 46 16.91 5.13 -12.95
N ALA A 47 17.55 6.19 -12.45
CA ALA A 47 17.32 7.55 -12.92
C ALA A 47 17.63 7.71 -14.41
N SER A 48 18.74 7.11 -14.86
CA SER A 48 19.14 7.10 -16.27
C SER A 48 18.15 6.31 -17.16
N GLU A 49 17.68 5.16 -16.66
CA GLU A 49 16.71 4.32 -17.37
C GLU A 49 15.38 5.05 -17.61
N ILE A 50 14.82 5.69 -16.57
CA ILE A 50 13.48 6.29 -16.68
C ILE A 50 13.49 7.71 -17.29
N GLY A 51 14.65 8.36 -17.33
CA GLY A 51 14.78 9.75 -17.83
C GLY A 51 14.03 10.78 -17.01
N ASN A 52 14.33 12.07 -17.22
CA ASN A 52 13.79 13.20 -16.42
C ASN A 52 13.84 12.89 -14.90
N ALA A 53 14.94 12.30 -14.47
CA ALA A 53 15.16 11.86 -13.10
C ALA A 53 16.60 12.12 -12.67
N GLU A 54 16.80 12.26 -11.39
CA GLU A 54 18.10 12.42 -10.74
C GLU A 54 18.27 11.37 -9.64
N ALA A 55 19.51 11.04 -9.31
CA ALA A 55 19.85 10.21 -8.17
C ALA A 55 20.20 11.10 -6.96
N VAL A 56 19.76 10.68 -5.77
CA VAL A 56 19.99 11.42 -4.53
C VAL A 56 20.43 10.45 -3.43
N VAL A 57 21.56 10.73 -2.81
CA VAL A 57 21.99 9.98 -1.61
C VAL A 57 21.13 10.41 -0.43
N ILE A 58 20.57 9.45 0.29
CA ILE A 58 19.72 9.68 1.47
C ILE A 58 20.35 9.03 2.69
N ASP A 59 20.46 9.82 3.75
CA ASP A 59 20.89 9.38 5.08
C ASP A 59 19.73 9.59 6.07
N LEU A 60 19.00 8.51 6.37
CA LEU A 60 17.87 8.54 7.31
C LEU A 60 18.30 8.78 8.77
N THR A 61 19.60 8.69 9.10
CA THR A 61 20.05 9.01 10.46
C THR A 61 20.09 10.51 10.74
N ARG A 62 19.96 11.33 9.69
CA ARG A 62 20.02 12.79 9.75
C ARG A 62 18.63 13.41 9.55
N ARG A 63 18.35 14.48 10.30
CA ARG A 63 17.10 15.25 10.18
C ARG A 63 16.93 15.92 8.80
N ASP A 64 18.02 16.32 8.19
CA ASP A 64 18.09 16.91 6.85
C ASP A 64 18.21 15.85 5.75
N LEU A 65 18.14 14.56 6.09
CA LEU A 65 18.31 13.41 5.18
C LEU A 65 19.66 13.40 4.43
N GLY A 66 20.65 14.14 4.90
CA GLY A 66 21.94 14.31 4.21
C GLY A 66 21.86 15.16 2.95
N LEU A 67 20.78 15.90 2.75
CA LEU A 67 20.51 16.69 1.55
C LEU A 67 21.31 18.00 1.55
N SER A 68 21.71 18.45 0.38
CA SER A 68 22.30 19.77 0.21
C SER A 68 21.30 20.89 0.48
N ALA A 69 21.79 22.01 0.97
CA ALA A 69 20.96 23.20 1.22
C ALA A 69 20.19 23.62 -0.05
N GLY A 70 18.90 23.91 0.12
CA GLY A 70 18.03 24.31 -0.98
C GLY A 70 17.43 23.18 -1.81
N LYS A 71 17.77 21.90 -1.55
CA LYS A 71 17.12 20.77 -2.20
C LYS A 71 15.68 20.67 -1.72
N ALA A 72 14.75 20.59 -2.64
CA ALA A 72 13.33 20.57 -2.35
C ALA A 72 12.59 19.58 -3.25
N PHE A 73 11.52 18.98 -2.71
CA PHE A 73 10.70 17.97 -3.39
C PHE A 73 9.23 18.37 -3.42
N SER A 74 8.48 17.82 -4.37
CA SER A 74 7.02 17.99 -4.46
C SER A 74 6.25 16.98 -3.61
N ALA A 75 6.79 15.76 -3.45
CA ALA A 75 6.29 14.73 -2.56
C ALA A 75 7.42 13.77 -2.18
N ILE A 76 7.25 13.01 -1.10
CA ILE A 76 8.15 11.94 -0.67
C ILE A 76 7.37 10.63 -0.59
N ALA A 77 7.82 9.61 -1.32
CA ALA A 77 7.33 8.24 -1.23
C ALA A 77 8.41 7.34 -0.57
N MET A 78 8.05 6.74 0.55
CA MET A 78 8.95 5.98 1.40
C MET A 78 8.72 4.47 1.25
N PHE A 79 9.72 3.76 0.70
CA PHE A 79 9.68 2.31 0.45
C PHE A 79 10.59 1.51 1.40
N VAL A 80 11.15 2.14 2.40
CA VAL A 80 12.01 1.48 3.38
C VAL A 80 11.57 1.89 4.78
N TYR A 81 11.79 1.02 5.74
CA TYR A 81 11.50 1.33 7.14
C TYR A 81 12.43 2.42 7.66
N ASP A 82 11.84 3.46 8.24
CA ASP A 82 12.55 4.57 8.89
C ASP A 82 12.27 4.56 10.40
N ASN A 83 13.11 3.87 11.15
CA ASN A 83 13.01 3.82 12.62
C ASN A 83 13.39 5.14 13.31
N THR A 84 13.90 6.11 12.57
CA THR A 84 14.21 7.45 13.09
C THR A 84 13.09 8.45 12.88
N LEU A 85 12.16 8.14 11.94
CA LEU A 85 11.10 9.01 11.43
C LEU A 85 11.61 10.36 10.88
N ASN A 86 12.90 10.43 10.52
CA ASN A 86 13.50 11.65 10.01
C ASN A 86 12.92 12.05 8.66
N ALA A 87 12.50 11.08 7.83
CA ALA A 87 11.85 11.38 6.56
C ALA A 87 10.48 12.05 6.76
N LEU A 88 9.66 11.57 7.72
CA LEU A 88 8.39 12.20 8.09
C LEU A 88 8.61 13.59 8.69
N HIS A 89 9.57 13.70 9.58
CA HIS A 89 9.94 15.00 10.16
C HIS A 89 10.35 16.01 9.07
N TYR A 90 11.24 15.58 8.15
CA TYR A 90 11.66 16.43 7.04
C TYR A 90 10.47 16.88 6.18
N ALA A 91 9.55 15.94 5.87
CA ALA A 91 8.36 16.23 5.11
C ALA A 91 7.48 17.30 5.79
N GLN A 92 7.21 17.15 7.08
CA GLN A 92 6.41 18.12 7.84
C GLN A 92 7.15 19.45 8.06
N ASP A 93 8.47 19.44 8.28
CA ASP A 93 9.28 20.66 8.42
C ASP A 93 9.29 21.50 7.15
N ASN A 94 9.19 20.88 5.97
CA ASN A 94 9.25 21.54 4.67
C ASN A 94 7.89 21.62 3.94
N ALA A 95 6.80 21.25 4.61
CA ALA A 95 5.44 21.21 4.04
C ALA A 95 5.37 20.37 2.74
N VAL A 96 6.01 19.20 2.72
CA VAL A 96 6.06 18.27 1.59
C VAL A 96 5.10 17.10 1.84
N PRO A 97 4.17 16.80 0.92
CA PRO A 97 3.34 15.60 0.96
C PRO A 97 4.17 14.32 1.17
N TYR A 98 3.73 13.47 2.06
CA TYR A 98 4.47 12.28 2.45
C TYR A 98 3.59 11.02 2.40
N LEU A 99 4.14 9.91 1.94
CA LEU A 99 3.53 8.60 2.06
C LEU A 99 4.56 7.57 2.53
N SER A 100 4.14 6.64 3.40
CA SER A 100 4.95 5.56 3.96
C SER A 100 4.28 4.22 3.73
N LEU A 101 5.07 3.18 3.37
CA LEU A 101 4.59 1.84 3.05
C LEU A 101 5.11 0.76 4.03
N SER A 102 6.04 1.11 4.90
CA SER A 102 6.76 0.13 5.72
C SER A 102 6.48 0.26 7.22
N THR A 103 5.31 0.78 7.60
CA THR A 103 4.92 0.96 9.01
C THR A 103 3.99 -0.14 9.46
N GLY A 104 4.32 -0.84 10.54
CA GLY A 104 3.45 -1.83 11.16
C GLY A 104 2.39 -1.20 12.07
N ILE A 105 1.33 -1.94 12.35
CA ILE A 105 0.23 -1.48 13.24
C ILE A 105 0.73 -1.13 14.65
N HIS A 106 1.79 -1.78 15.11
CA HIS A 106 2.42 -1.47 16.42
C HIS A 106 3.35 -0.25 16.38
N GLU A 107 3.66 0.27 15.21
CA GLU A 107 4.66 1.31 14.96
C GLU A 107 4.03 2.66 14.60
N ILE A 108 2.74 2.70 14.30
CA ILE A 108 2.03 3.89 13.81
C ILE A 108 1.95 5.03 14.85
N GLY A 109 1.99 4.70 16.15
CA GLY A 109 1.81 5.68 17.22
C GLY A 109 2.77 6.87 17.15
N PRO A 110 4.09 6.68 17.01
CA PRO A 110 5.05 7.77 16.84
C PRO A 110 4.81 8.63 15.59
N GLU A 111 4.42 8.04 14.46
CA GLU A 111 4.08 8.78 13.22
C GLU A 111 2.87 9.70 13.44
N VAL A 112 1.82 9.17 14.06
CA VAL A 112 0.61 9.93 14.41
C VAL A 112 0.95 11.05 15.39
N ALA A 113 1.81 10.80 16.39
CA ALA A 113 2.24 11.80 17.35
C ALA A 113 2.99 12.96 16.70
N ILE A 114 3.93 12.67 15.78
CA ILE A 114 4.63 13.71 15.02
C ILE A 114 3.62 14.56 14.23
N TYR A 115 2.72 13.90 13.52
CA TYR A 115 1.72 14.57 12.70
C TYR A 115 0.77 15.42 13.54
N ALA A 116 0.33 14.94 14.70
CA ALA A 116 -0.55 15.69 15.61
C ALA A 116 0.08 16.98 16.12
N HIS A 117 1.41 17.03 16.27
CA HIS A 117 2.13 18.24 16.66
C HIS A 117 2.39 19.20 15.51
N LYS A 118 2.54 18.68 14.30
CA LYS A 118 2.86 19.50 13.12
C LYS A 118 2.25 18.92 11.86
N ALA A 119 1.00 19.28 11.60
CA ALA A 119 0.27 18.90 10.39
C ALA A 119 0.44 19.97 9.30
N SER A 120 1.59 20.02 8.63
CA SER A 120 1.91 21.04 7.62
C SER A 120 1.70 20.58 6.19
N ALA A 121 1.65 19.26 5.95
CA ALA A 121 1.42 18.66 4.64
C ALA A 121 0.61 17.37 4.78
N PRO A 122 -0.06 16.88 3.72
CA PRO A 122 -0.77 15.61 3.78
C PRO A 122 0.17 14.44 4.05
N PHE A 123 -0.27 13.53 4.89
CA PHE A 123 0.41 12.27 5.15
C PHE A 123 -0.51 11.09 4.82
N LEU A 124 -0.16 10.31 3.80
CA LEU A 124 -0.83 9.08 3.45
C LEU A 124 -0.13 7.90 4.13
N MET A 125 -0.85 7.24 5.03
CA MET A 125 -0.43 6.03 5.71
C MET A 125 -0.69 4.84 4.79
N GLY A 126 0.31 4.47 3.99
CA GLY A 126 0.18 3.53 2.87
C GLY A 126 0.45 2.07 3.21
N SER A 127 0.61 1.71 4.50
CA SER A 127 0.91 0.32 4.92
C SER A 127 -0.33 -0.60 4.94
N SER A 128 -1.33 -0.28 4.15
CA SER A 128 -2.40 -1.20 3.75
C SER A 128 -1.87 -2.20 2.72
N TRP A 129 -2.55 -3.33 2.54
CA TRP A 129 -2.07 -4.39 1.65
C TRP A 129 -1.88 -3.89 0.21
N LEU A 130 -0.66 -4.09 -0.29
CA LEU A 130 -0.19 -3.60 -1.60
C LEU A 130 -0.39 -2.09 -1.80
N GLY A 131 -0.10 -1.29 -0.75
CA GLY A 131 -0.22 0.17 -0.81
C GLY A 131 -1.68 0.68 -0.87
N GLY A 132 -2.64 -0.14 -0.42
CA GLY A 132 -4.06 0.17 -0.40
C GLY A 132 -4.86 -0.43 -1.56
N ALA A 133 -4.25 -1.27 -2.42
CA ALA A 133 -4.98 -1.90 -3.53
C ALA A 133 -6.15 -2.76 -3.02
N ALA A 134 -5.94 -3.51 -1.93
CA ALA A 134 -7.00 -4.32 -1.32
C ALA A 134 -8.14 -3.44 -0.80
N SER A 135 -7.83 -2.40 -0.01
CA SER A 135 -8.83 -1.48 0.53
C SER A 135 -9.64 -0.79 -0.57
N LEU A 136 -8.99 -0.32 -1.64
CA LEU A 136 -9.66 0.32 -2.78
C LEU A 136 -10.60 -0.64 -3.50
N ALA A 137 -10.18 -1.90 -3.73
CA ALA A 137 -11.05 -2.91 -4.31
C ALA A 137 -12.24 -3.24 -3.40
N ILE A 138 -12.02 -3.32 -2.09
CA ILE A 138 -13.07 -3.58 -1.11
C ILE A 138 -14.10 -2.45 -1.09
N VAL A 139 -13.66 -1.19 -1.04
CA VAL A 139 -14.56 -0.03 -1.07
C VAL A 139 -15.35 0.03 -2.39
N HIS A 140 -14.72 -0.32 -3.52
CA HIS A 140 -15.43 -0.46 -4.79
C HIS A 140 -16.58 -1.48 -4.70
N PHE A 141 -16.32 -2.67 -4.17
CA PHE A 141 -17.36 -3.71 -4.07
C PHE A 141 -18.38 -3.46 -2.94
N ALA A 142 -17.98 -2.80 -1.85
CA ALA A 142 -18.87 -2.44 -0.74
C ALA A 142 -20.03 -1.55 -1.20
N ARG A 143 -19.90 -0.84 -2.32
CA ARG A 143 -20.99 -0.05 -2.92
C ARG A 143 -22.19 -0.87 -3.37
N HIS A 144 -22.04 -2.18 -3.58
CA HIS A 144 -23.15 -3.08 -3.89
C HIS A 144 -24.03 -3.36 -2.66
N PHE A 145 -23.56 -3.00 -1.46
CA PHE A 145 -24.27 -3.21 -0.21
C PHE A 145 -24.88 -1.90 0.29
N GLU A 146 -26.05 -2.00 0.92
CA GLU A 146 -26.67 -0.93 1.69
C GLU A 146 -26.00 -0.82 3.06
N THR A 147 -25.74 -1.99 3.68
CA THR A 147 -24.98 -2.12 4.94
C THR A 147 -23.98 -3.24 4.82
N VAL A 148 -22.74 -2.99 5.26
CA VAL A 148 -21.69 -3.99 5.34
C VAL A 148 -21.59 -4.47 6.80
N GLU A 149 -21.75 -5.76 7.02
CA GLU A 149 -21.65 -6.39 8.33
C GLU A 149 -20.24 -6.93 8.58
N SER A 150 -19.70 -7.66 7.59
CA SER A 150 -18.36 -8.23 7.70
C SER A 150 -17.55 -8.13 6.42
N ILE A 151 -16.23 -7.99 6.59
CA ILE A 151 -15.22 -8.05 5.54
C ILE A 151 -14.15 -9.04 5.97
N GLU A 152 -13.96 -10.07 5.17
CA GLU A 152 -12.89 -11.04 5.34
C GLU A 152 -11.95 -10.95 4.16
N ILE A 153 -10.68 -10.72 4.43
CA ILE A 153 -9.64 -10.56 3.42
C ILE A 153 -8.67 -11.71 3.58
N ALA A 154 -8.32 -12.38 2.50
CA ALA A 154 -7.27 -13.37 2.50
C ALA A 154 -6.31 -13.12 1.34
N ALA A 155 -5.04 -12.96 1.65
CA ALA A 155 -3.98 -12.76 0.68
C ALA A 155 -3.10 -14.01 0.59
N LEU A 156 -2.90 -14.52 -0.62
CA LEU A 156 -1.91 -15.54 -0.92
C LEU A 156 -0.76 -14.90 -1.70
N LEU A 157 0.39 -14.77 -1.04
CA LEU A 157 1.63 -14.32 -1.62
C LEU A 157 2.44 -15.53 -2.06
N ASP A 158 2.93 -15.51 -3.30
CA ASP A 158 3.81 -16.56 -3.78
C ASP A 158 5.17 -16.49 -3.11
N GLU A 159 5.72 -17.63 -2.72
CA GLU A 159 7.05 -17.70 -2.11
C GLU A 159 8.18 -17.25 -3.06
N HIS A 160 7.91 -17.17 -4.37
CA HIS A 160 8.81 -16.62 -5.36
C HIS A 160 8.64 -15.10 -5.57
N ASP A 161 7.59 -14.49 -4.98
CA ASP A 161 7.27 -13.05 -5.09
C ASP A 161 7.66 -12.27 -3.83
N MET A 162 8.79 -12.60 -3.21
CA MET A 162 9.22 -11.98 -1.95
C MET A 162 9.76 -10.55 -2.11
N GLY A 163 9.93 -10.07 -3.33
CA GLY A 163 10.53 -8.76 -3.56
C GLY A 163 12.03 -8.75 -3.27
N GLY A 164 12.56 -7.60 -2.84
CA GLY A 164 13.99 -7.46 -2.52
C GLY A 164 14.25 -7.54 -1.01
N PRO A 165 15.53 -7.37 -0.59
CA PRO A 165 15.94 -7.49 0.82
C PRO A 165 15.18 -6.58 1.80
N ALA A 166 14.71 -5.41 1.36
CA ALA A 166 13.90 -4.52 2.20
C ALA A 166 12.50 -5.11 2.45
N ALA A 167 11.88 -5.69 1.42
CA ALA A 167 10.57 -6.34 1.55
C ALA A 167 10.65 -7.59 2.42
N GLU A 168 11.73 -8.38 2.31
CA GLU A 168 11.98 -9.52 3.18
C GLU A 168 12.18 -9.11 4.65
N ALA A 169 12.95 -8.04 4.89
CA ALA A 169 13.14 -7.49 6.24
C ALA A 169 11.81 -6.99 6.83
N ASP A 170 10.97 -6.31 6.04
CA ASP A 170 9.65 -5.85 6.45
C ASP A 170 8.72 -7.04 6.71
N PHE A 171 8.72 -8.05 5.84
CA PHE A 171 7.95 -9.27 6.05
C PHE A 171 8.29 -9.92 7.38
N ASN A 172 9.58 -10.16 7.65
CA ASN A 172 10.04 -10.76 8.91
C ASN A 172 9.64 -9.90 10.11
N ARG A 173 9.83 -8.58 10.05
CA ARG A 173 9.48 -7.66 11.13
C ARG A 173 7.97 -7.61 11.41
N LEU A 174 7.15 -7.56 10.36
CA LEU A 174 5.70 -7.38 10.48
C LEU A 174 4.95 -8.68 10.76
N THR A 175 5.50 -9.84 10.40
CA THR A 175 4.89 -11.15 10.68
C THR A 175 5.33 -11.78 11.99
N MET A 176 6.44 -11.32 12.56
CA MET A 176 6.93 -11.79 13.88
C MET A 176 6.27 -11.09 15.09
N VAL A 177 5.31 -10.20 14.85
CA VAL A 177 4.59 -9.54 15.95
C VAL A 177 3.75 -10.56 16.74
N PRO A 178 3.75 -10.48 18.09
CA PRO A 178 3.13 -11.51 18.92
C PRO A 178 1.61 -11.54 18.81
N ASN A 179 0.99 -10.44 18.43
CA ASN A 179 -0.46 -10.30 18.35
C ASN A 179 -0.87 -9.57 17.09
N THR A 180 -1.98 -9.99 16.49
CA THR A 180 -2.61 -9.33 15.36
C THR A 180 -3.95 -8.73 15.80
N MET A 181 -4.32 -7.60 15.19
CA MET A 181 -5.57 -6.91 15.48
C MET A 181 -6.67 -7.40 14.54
N ALA A 182 -7.89 -7.53 15.05
CA ALA A 182 -9.10 -7.72 14.28
C ALA A 182 -10.26 -6.94 14.91
N LEU A 183 -11.29 -6.68 14.10
CA LEU A 183 -12.57 -6.18 14.59
C LEU A 183 -13.58 -7.33 14.55
N ALA A 184 -14.25 -7.64 15.66
CA ALA A 184 -15.33 -8.61 15.71
C ALA A 184 -16.53 -8.01 16.46
N ASP A 185 -17.70 -8.07 15.85
CA ASP A 185 -18.96 -7.53 16.39
C ASP A 185 -18.87 -6.09 16.93
N GLY A 186 -18.06 -5.26 16.26
CA GLY A 186 -17.82 -3.87 16.63
C GLY A 186 -16.86 -3.68 17.79
N LYS A 187 -16.10 -4.70 18.18
CA LYS A 187 -15.10 -4.64 19.25
C LYS A 187 -13.72 -4.98 18.70
N TRP A 188 -12.76 -4.11 19.00
CA TRP A 188 -11.36 -4.35 18.72
C TRP A 188 -10.78 -5.38 19.67
N HIS A 189 -10.03 -6.33 19.16
CA HIS A 189 -9.30 -7.30 19.97
C HIS A 189 -7.97 -7.68 19.30
N TRP A 190 -7.05 -8.14 20.13
CA TRP A 190 -5.79 -8.72 19.70
C TRP A 190 -5.90 -10.23 19.71
N THR A 191 -5.55 -10.88 18.59
CA THR A 191 -5.44 -12.34 18.52
C THR A 191 -4.24 -12.79 19.37
N ALA A 192 -4.46 -13.68 20.32
CA ALA A 192 -3.40 -14.15 21.20
C ALA A 192 -2.33 -14.97 20.45
N THR A 193 -1.13 -14.98 20.99
CA THR A 193 -0.06 -15.87 20.52
C THR A 193 -0.52 -17.33 20.59
N GLY A 194 -0.36 -18.09 19.51
CA GLY A 194 -0.84 -19.47 19.39
C GLY A 194 -2.25 -19.61 18.78
N GLU A 195 -3.02 -18.54 18.69
CA GLU A 195 -4.35 -18.51 18.03
C GLU A 195 -4.30 -17.89 16.63
N GLN A 196 -3.10 -17.63 16.12
CA GLN A 196 -2.89 -16.94 14.86
C GLN A 196 -3.03 -17.83 13.62
N GLY A 197 -2.94 -19.17 13.79
CA GLY A 197 -3.06 -20.10 12.68
C GLY A 197 -4.38 -19.97 11.92
N ARG A 198 -4.31 -19.93 10.61
CA ARG A 198 -5.46 -19.83 9.69
C ARG A 198 -5.27 -20.79 8.52
N THR A 199 -6.34 -20.98 7.80
CA THR A 199 -6.32 -21.62 6.49
C THR A 199 -6.89 -20.64 5.48
N VAL A 200 -6.09 -20.32 4.48
CA VAL A 200 -6.49 -19.48 3.36
C VAL A 200 -6.96 -20.37 2.22
N THR A 201 -8.14 -20.07 1.68
CA THR A 201 -8.64 -20.75 0.49
C THR A 201 -8.19 -19.96 -0.74
N SER A 202 -7.30 -20.57 -1.54
CA SER A 202 -6.83 -20.01 -2.81
C SER A 202 -7.99 -19.85 -3.82
N ILE A 203 -7.71 -19.22 -4.94
CA ILE A 203 -8.74 -19.00 -5.99
C ILE A 203 -9.20 -20.32 -6.60
N ASP A 204 -8.31 -21.29 -6.74
CA ASP A 204 -8.62 -22.65 -7.24
C ASP A 204 -9.20 -23.61 -6.17
N GLY A 205 -9.48 -23.10 -4.95
CA GLY A 205 -10.12 -23.84 -3.87
C GLY A 205 -9.19 -24.64 -2.98
N ARG A 206 -7.88 -24.64 -3.20
CA ARG A 206 -6.91 -25.31 -2.33
C ARG A 206 -6.87 -24.64 -0.96
N GLN A 207 -6.59 -25.44 0.07
CA GLN A 207 -6.42 -24.98 1.44
C GLN A 207 -4.92 -24.76 1.69
N VAL A 208 -4.51 -23.52 1.93
CA VAL A 208 -3.12 -23.14 2.17
C VAL A 208 -2.97 -22.74 3.64
N PRO A 209 -2.03 -23.32 4.39
CA PRO A 209 -1.74 -22.87 5.74
C PRO A 209 -1.34 -21.40 5.75
N GLY A 210 -1.89 -20.65 6.70
CA GLY A 210 -1.66 -19.21 6.82
C GLY A 210 -1.78 -18.74 8.25
N MET A 211 -1.82 -17.45 8.42
CA MET A 211 -1.92 -16.80 9.73
C MET A 211 -2.78 -15.55 9.65
N THR A 212 -3.24 -15.08 10.80
CA THR A 212 -3.81 -13.74 10.92
C THR A 212 -2.72 -12.69 10.64
N TYR A 213 -3.10 -11.62 9.99
CA TYR A 213 -2.21 -10.49 9.73
C TYR A 213 -2.97 -9.17 9.95
N SER A 214 -2.27 -8.07 10.20
CA SER A 214 -2.91 -6.79 10.49
C SER A 214 -2.28 -5.65 9.68
N PRO A 215 -2.49 -5.60 8.37
CA PRO A 215 -2.21 -4.39 7.61
C PRO A 215 -3.20 -3.30 8.01
N PHE A 216 -2.97 -2.08 7.58
CA PHE A 216 -3.85 -0.95 7.94
C PHE A 216 -5.29 -1.10 7.44
N ASP A 217 -5.53 -1.97 6.46
CA ASP A 217 -6.88 -2.36 6.01
C ASP A 217 -7.79 -2.77 7.15
N VAL A 218 -7.24 -3.46 8.17
CA VAL A 218 -8.04 -3.99 9.28
C VAL A 218 -8.73 -2.89 10.08
N PHE A 219 -8.09 -1.72 10.28
CA PHE A 219 -8.68 -0.63 11.06
C PHE A 219 -9.20 0.53 10.21
N SER A 220 -8.77 0.68 8.95
CA SER A 220 -9.28 1.72 8.07
C SER A 220 -10.63 1.36 7.43
N LEU A 221 -10.80 0.11 7.02
CA LEU A 221 -12.02 -0.37 6.36
C LEU A 221 -13.29 -0.27 7.23
N PRO A 222 -13.28 -0.57 8.54
CA PRO A 222 -14.45 -0.37 9.39
C PRO A 222 -14.95 1.07 9.40
N VAL A 223 -14.01 2.03 9.41
CA VAL A 223 -14.33 3.46 9.42
C VAL A 223 -14.94 3.88 8.08
N THR A 224 -14.42 3.35 6.98
CA THR A 224 -14.87 3.69 5.63
C THR A 224 -16.19 3.02 5.24
N THR A 225 -16.40 1.75 5.68
CA THR A 225 -17.53 0.92 5.23
C THR A 225 -18.63 0.76 6.27
N GLY A 226 -18.34 1.05 7.55
CA GLY A 226 -19.24 0.76 8.66
C GLY A 226 -19.26 -0.72 9.08
N ALA A 227 -18.38 -1.57 8.54
CA ALA A 227 -18.32 -2.99 8.87
C ALA A 227 -18.10 -3.22 10.36
N ARG A 228 -18.83 -4.16 10.94
CA ARG A 228 -18.71 -4.54 12.36
C ARG A 228 -17.70 -5.64 12.61
N THR A 229 -17.33 -6.38 11.57
CA THR A 229 -16.32 -7.44 11.62
C THR A 229 -15.37 -7.26 10.45
N VAL A 230 -14.07 -7.15 10.74
CA VAL A 230 -13.01 -7.08 9.73
C VAL A 230 -11.83 -7.91 10.18
N ARG A 231 -11.37 -8.82 9.33
CA ARG A 231 -10.15 -9.58 9.54
C ARG A 231 -9.34 -9.70 8.28
N PHE A 232 -8.05 -9.89 8.44
CA PHE A 232 -7.11 -10.16 7.36
C PHE A 232 -6.34 -11.44 7.67
N ASP A 233 -6.36 -12.40 6.75
CA ASP A 233 -5.60 -13.63 6.79
C ASP A 233 -4.54 -13.63 5.69
N PHE A 234 -3.35 -14.11 5.99
CA PHE A 234 -2.22 -14.14 5.08
C PHE A 234 -1.67 -15.56 4.95
N ALA A 235 -1.33 -15.96 3.75
CA ALA A 235 -0.60 -17.19 3.48
C ALA A 235 0.57 -16.91 2.53
N LEU A 236 1.68 -17.60 2.79
CA LEU A 236 2.84 -17.68 1.89
C LEU A 236 2.88 -19.08 1.29
N GLY A 237 2.87 -19.20 -0.03
CA GLY A 237 2.86 -20.49 -0.69
C GLY A 237 2.67 -20.40 -2.19
N GLU A 238 2.41 -21.53 -2.81
CA GLU A 238 2.20 -21.62 -4.25
C GLU A 238 0.86 -20.99 -4.66
N THR A 239 0.90 -19.95 -5.52
CA THR A 239 -0.30 -19.32 -6.07
C THR A 239 -1.01 -20.21 -7.10
N THR A 240 -2.26 -19.90 -7.40
CA THR A 240 -3.09 -20.65 -8.37
C THR A 240 -2.46 -20.69 -9.76
N SER A 241 -1.83 -19.59 -10.22
CA SER A 241 -1.16 -19.54 -11.51
C SER A 241 0.04 -20.50 -11.55
N ARG A 242 0.89 -20.47 -10.51
CA ARG A 242 2.06 -21.35 -10.44
C ARG A 242 1.64 -22.82 -10.31
N HIS A 243 0.57 -23.11 -9.58
CA HIS A 243 0.01 -24.47 -9.51
C HIS A 243 -0.43 -25.01 -10.87
N ARG A 244 -0.82 -24.12 -11.81
CA ARG A 244 -1.12 -24.50 -13.20
C ARG A 244 0.10 -24.53 -14.12
N GLY A 245 1.32 -24.34 -13.58
CA GLY A 245 2.55 -24.28 -14.36
C GLY A 245 2.82 -22.94 -15.04
N GLU A 246 2.09 -21.89 -14.67
CA GLU A 246 2.29 -20.50 -15.11
C GLU A 246 3.27 -19.78 -14.16
N PRO A 247 3.78 -18.58 -14.47
CA PRO A 247 4.49 -17.74 -13.52
C PRO A 247 3.63 -17.42 -12.29
N PHE A 248 4.27 -17.06 -11.18
CA PHE A 248 3.55 -16.66 -9.97
C PHE A 248 2.65 -15.45 -10.21
N SER A 249 1.62 -15.34 -9.38
CA SER A 249 0.74 -14.16 -9.29
C SER A 249 0.67 -13.65 -7.86
N THR A 250 0.06 -12.49 -7.63
CA THR A 250 -0.46 -12.15 -6.31
C THR A 250 -1.97 -12.35 -6.30
N GLU A 251 -2.50 -12.90 -5.23
CA GLU A 251 -3.91 -13.26 -5.11
C GLU A 251 -4.51 -12.71 -3.82
N ILE A 252 -5.63 -11.99 -3.96
CA ILE A 252 -6.42 -11.52 -2.83
C ILE A 252 -7.85 -12.01 -3.03
N THR A 253 -8.40 -12.69 -2.04
CA THR A 253 -9.82 -13.01 -1.98
C THR A 253 -10.49 -12.13 -0.94
N ILE A 254 -11.64 -11.61 -1.27
CA ILE A 254 -12.41 -10.68 -0.45
C ILE A 254 -13.82 -11.25 -0.29
N ALA A 255 -14.27 -11.43 0.93
CA ALA A 255 -15.66 -11.78 1.19
C ALA A 255 -16.33 -10.65 1.96
N ILE A 256 -17.43 -10.15 1.42
CA ILE A 256 -18.24 -9.11 2.04
C ILE A 256 -19.61 -9.70 2.35
N SER A 257 -20.06 -9.58 3.60
CA SER A 257 -21.41 -9.95 4.03
C SER A 257 -22.18 -8.71 4.48
N GLY A 258 -23.47 -8.71 4.23
CA GLY A 258 -24.35 -7.62 4.62
C GLY A 258 -25.64 -7.60 3.83
N ARG A 259 -26.37 -6.51 3.90
CA ARG A 259 -27.58 -6.26 3.14
C ARG A 259 -27.21 -5.57 1.83
N ARG A 260 -27.55 -6.20 0.71
CA ARG A 260 -27.36 -5.63 -0.62
C ARG A 260 -28.38 -4.52 -0.92
N ARG A 261 -28.09 -3.69 -1.90
CA ARG A 261 -29.00 -2.60 -2.33
C ARG A 261 -30.31 -3.08 -2.95
N ASP A 262 -30.39 -4.35 -3.38
CA ASP A 262 -31.63 -4.99 -3.82
C ASP A 262 -32.52 -5.50 -2.66
N GLY A 263 -32.08 -5.26 -1.40
CA GLY A 263 -32.75 -5.65 -0.18
C GLY A 263 -32.46 -7.07 0.30
N THR A 264 -31.70 -7.87 -0.46
CA THR A 264 -31.30 -9.22 -0.04
C THR A 264 -30.10 -9.17 0.91
N SER A 265 -30.10 -10.06 1.92
CA SER A 265 -28.91 -10.26 2.77
C SER A 265 -28.13 -11.45 2.26
N GLY A 266 -26.81 -11.37 2.36
CA GLY A 266 -25.94 -12.46 1.97
C GLY A 266 -24.46 -12.11 1.92
N ARG A 267 -23.67 -13.09 1.49
CA ARG A 267 -22.23 -12.99 1.32
C ARG A 267 -21.89 -13.02 -0.17
N SER A 268 -20.96 -12.16 -0.58
CA SER A 268 -20.37 -12.15 -1.92
C SER A 268 -18.85 -12.31 -1.80
N ARG A 269 -18.27 -13.11 -2.70
CA ARG A 269 -16.82 -13.28 -2.80
C ARG A 269 -16.32 -12.54 -4.04
N TYR A 270 -15.18 -11.89 -3.90
CA TYR A 270 -14.48 -11.18 -4.97
C TYR A 270 -13.02 -11.59 -4.98
N GLU A 271 -12.41 -11.43 -6.14
CA GLU A 271 -11.02 -11.79 -6.38
C GLU A 271 -10.28 -10.63 -7.01
N PHE A 272 -9.05 -10.41 -6.52
CA PHE A 272 -8.07 -9.52 -7.11
C PHE A 272 -6.82 -10.35 -7.41
N VAL A 273 -6.42 -10.43 -8.68
CA VAL A 273 -5.24 -11.19 -9.13
C VAL A 273 -4.42 -10.33 -10.05
N HIS A 274 -3.10 -10.31 -9.83
CA HIS A 274 -2.17 -9.71 -10.77
C HIS A 274 -1.11 -10.75 -11.22
N PRO A 275 -0.95 -10.98 -12.56
CA PRO A 275 -0.11 -12.06 -13.08
C PRO A 275 1.41 -11.80 -12.93
N GLU A 276 1.81 -10.56 -12.65
CA GLU A 276 3.22 -10.19 -12.44
C GLU A 276 3.56 -10.00 -10.95
N GLY A 277 2.71 -10.49 -10.03
CA GLY A 277 2.94 -10.44 -8.60
C GLY A 277 2.58 -9.10 -7.93
N GLN A 278 3.13 -8.89 -6.73
CA GLN A 278 2.76 -7.76 -5.85
C GLN A 278 3.38 -6.42 -6.25
N ALA A 279 4.59 -6.41 -6.81
CA ALA A 279 5.35 -5.18 -7.02
C ALA A 279 4.67 -4.21 -8.02
N PRO A 280 4.14 -4.63 -9.18
CA PRO A 280 3.40 -3.75 -10.07
C PRO A 280 2.14 -3.15 -9.43
N VAL A 281 1.44 -3.93 -8.60
CA VAL A 281 0.23 -3.48 -7.90
C VAL A 281 0.56 -2.39 -6.88
N THR A 282 1.56 -2.66 -6.02
CA THR A 282 2.04 -1.67 -5.04
C THR A 282 2.55 -0.40 -5.71
N ALA A 283 3.30 -0.56 -6.80
CA ALA A 283 3.82 0.56 -7.58
C ALA A 283 2.71 1.44 -8.16
N LEU A 284 1.65 0.84 -8.69
CA LEU A 284 0.50 1.58 -9.20
C LEU A 284 -0.26 2.28 -8.06
N SER A 285 -0.46 1.62 -6.92
CA SER A 285 -1.09 2.24 -5.73
C SER A 285 -0.33 3.50 -5.32
N VAL A 286 1.00 3.43 -5.25
CA VAL A 286 1.84 4.60 -4.92
C VAL A 286 1.75 5.68 -5.99
N ALA A 287 1.76 5.33 -7.26
CA ALA A 287 1.65 6.32 -8.33
C ALA A 287 0.29 7.05 -8.29
N LEU A 288 -0.82 6.35 -8.04
CA LEU A 288 -2.14 6.95 -7.83
C LEU A 288 -2.19 7.82 -6.56
N ALA A 289 -1.51 7.40 -5.50
CA ALA A 289 -1.38 8.20 -4.29
C ALA A 289 -0.63 9.51 -4.54
N VAL A 290 0.50 9.46 -5.22
CA VAL A 290 1.28 10.65 -5.61
C VAL A 290 0.46 11.55 -6.55
N GLU A 291 -0.23 10.94 -7.53
CA GLU A 291 -1.15 11.64 -8.43
C GLU A 291 -2.17 12.47 -7.64
N ARG A 292 -2.80 11.86 -6.66
CA ARG A 292 -3.84 12.51 -5.85
C ARG A 292 -3.26 13.51 -4.84
N LEU A 293 -2.14 13.21 -4.21
CA LEU A 293 -1.45 14.13 -3.29
C LEU A 293 -1.07 15.44 -3.97
N LEU A 294 -0.62 15.37 -5.22
CA LEU A 294 -0.16 16.50 -6.00
C LEU A 294 -1.23 17.13 -6.91
N GLY A 295 -2.43 16.55 -6.99
CA GLY A 295 -3.49 17.02 -7.88
C GLY A 295 -3.22 16.79 -9.36
N LEU A 296 -2.41 15.79 -9.71
CA LEU A 296 -2.10 15.45 -11.11
C LEU A 296 -3.28 14.79 -11.82
N ASP A 297 -4.32 14.42 -11.08
CA ASP A 297 -5.61 13.92 -11.56
C ASP A 297 -6.58 15.04 -11.97
N GLY A 298 -6.12 16.29 -11.99
CA GLY A 298 -6.93 17.47 -12.32
C GLY A 298 -7.76 18.02 -11.16
N LYS A 299 -7.69 17.42 -9.97
CA LYS A 299 -8.30 17.92 -8.73
C LYS A 299 -7.30 18.83 -7.99
N ALA A 300 -7.78 19.59 -7.01
CA ALA A 300 -6.88 20.32 -6.12
C ALA A 300 -5.95 19.36 -5.36
N PRO A 301 -4.67 19.70 -5.12
CA PRO A 301 -3.79 18.91 -4.28
C PRO A 301 -4.43 18.59 -2.91
N ALA A 302 -4.05 17.45 -2.32
CA ALA A 302 -4.57 17.07 -1.02
C ALA A 302 -4.18 18.11 0.05
N ALA A 303 -5.15 18.51 0.87
CA ALA A 303 -4.91 19.39 2.02
C ALA A 303 -4.11 18.64 3.11
N PRO A 304 -3.44 19.37 4.05
CA PRO A 304 -2.89 18.74 5.24
C PRO A 304 -3.94 17.88 5.94
N GLY A 305 -3.63 16.62 6.21
CA GLY A 305 -4.51 15.61 6.79
C GLY A 305 -3.80 14.26 6.86
N LEU A 306 -4.28 13.36 7.74
CA LEU A 306 -3.92 11.95 7.74
C LEU A 306 -4.88 11.20 6.83
N TYR A 307 -4.34 10.42 5.92
CA TYR A 307 -5.12 9.72 4.90
C TYR A 307 -4.75 8.24 4.84
N PHE A 308 -5.75 7.42 4.53
CA PHE A 308 -5.58 6.09 3.95
C PHE A 308 -5.85 6.16 2.45
N ALA A 309 -5.42 5.17 1.70
CA ALA A 309 -5.59 5.16 0.25
C ALA A 309 -7.06 5.36 -0.16
N GLU A 310 -7.97 4.62 0.46
CA GLU A 310 -9.42 4.66 0.19
C GLU A 310 -10.13 5.93 0.69
N SER A 311 -9.48 6.73 1.54
CA SER A 311 -10.00 8.05 1.95
C SER A 311 -9.56 9.17 1.01
N LEU A 312 -8.56 8.91 0.16
CA LEU A 312 -7.94 9.90 -0.71
C LEU A 312 -8.19 9.63 -2.20
N ILE A 313 -8.19 8.36 -2.60
CA ILE A 313 -8.30 7.92 -3.99
C ILE A 313 -9.71 7.37 -4.24
N GLU A 314 -10.32 7.77 -5.36
CA GLU A 314 -11.61 7.23 -5.79
C GLU A 314 -11.49 5.75 -6.13
N ALA A 315 -12.24 4.90 -5.44
CA ALA A 315 -12.14 3.45 -5.54
C ALA A 315 -12.43 2.90 -6.94
N ASP A 316 -13.44 3.45 -7.63
CA ASP A 316 -13.80 3.03 -9.00
C ASP A 316 -12.67 3.36 -9.97
N HIS A 317 -12.12 4.57 -9.89
CA HIS A 317 -10.99 4.99 -10.69
C HIS A 317 -9.77 4.08 -10.46
N ALA A 318 -9.47 3.77 -9.19
CA ALA A 318 -8.35 2.89 -8.86
C ALA A 318 -8.54 1.48 -9.44
N VAL A 319 -9.74 0.89 -9.31
CA VAL A 319 -10.04 -0.44 -9.85
C VAL A 319 -9.92 -0.48 -11.37
N GLU A 320 -10.41 0.54 -12.08
CA GLU A 320 -10.23 0.68 -13.53
C GLU A 320 -8.75 0.75 -13.91
N ARG A 321 -7.95 1.52 -13.15
CA ARG A 321 -6.51 1.63 -13.36
C ARG A 321 -5.79 0.30 -13.11
N PHE A 322 -6.11 -0.42 -12.03
CA PHE A 322 -5.55 -1.75 -11.77
C PHE A 322 -5.88 -2.72 -12.90
N LYS A 323 -7.12 -2.73 -13.41
CA LYS A 323 -7.52 -3.56 -14.55
C LYS A 323 -6.74 -3.18 -15.82
N ALA A 324 -6.61 -1.89 -16.10
CA ALA A 324 -5.85 -1.39 -17.25
C ALA A 324 -4.34 -1.73 -17.17
N PHE A 325 -3.82 -1.99 -15.97
CA PHE A 325 -2.45 -2.42 -15.71
C PHE A 325 -2.31 -3.94 -15.55
N GLY A 326 -3.32 -4.72 -15.91
CA GLY A 326 -3.24 -6.18 -16.00
C GLY A 326 -3.88 -6.94 -14.84
N ALA A 327 -4.43 -6.27 -13.82
CA ALA A 327 -5.12 -6.98 -12.76
C ALA A 327 -6.50 -7.52 -13.22
N ARG A 328 -6.84 -8.73 -12.80
CA ARG A 328 -8.20 -9.27 -12.84
C ARG A 328 -8.87 -8.97 -11.51
N ILE A 329 -9.92 -8.15 -11.54
CA ILE A 329 -10.70 -7.78 -10.36
C ILE A 329 -12.17 -8.03 -10.69
N ALA A 330 -12.78 -9.03 -10.05
CA ALA A 330 -14.13 -9.47 -10.35
C ALA A 330 -14.81 -10.16 -9.16
N GLN A 331 -16.13 -10.28 -9.23
CA GLN A 331 -16.87 -11.18 -8.35
C GLN A 331 -16.54 -12.62 -8.73
N ALA A 332 -16.28 -13.47 -7.74
CA ALA A 332 -16.10 -14.91 -7.94
C ALA A 332 -17.42 -15.55 -8.40
N SER A 333 -17.32 -16.53 -9.28
CA SER A 333 -18.47 -17.29 -9.80
C SER A 333 -19.11 -18.15 -8.72
#